data_108d0320352372ae120ea0ff14948f89
#
_entry.id   108d0320352372ae120ea0ff14948f89
#
_cell.length_a   1.000
_cell.length_b   1.000
_cell.length_c   1.000
_cell.angle_alpha   90.00
_cell.angle_beta   90.00
_cell.angle_gamma   90.00
#
_symmetry.space_group_name_H-M   'P 1'
#
loop_
_entity.id
_entity.type
_entity.pdbx_description
1 polymer ?
#
loop_
_entity_poly.entity_id
_entity_poly.type
_entity_poly.pdbx_seq_one_letter_code
_entity_poly.pdbx_strand_id
1 'polypeptide(L)' 'MNCFRVNLKCIKTVLFKLDIYGREHLFKENDVVEAKITDGGVSFLIGNCWTFNYRILDICENFEII' A
#
# COMPACT_ATOMS: atom_id res chain seq x y z
N MET A 1 -2.16 -19.85 5.67
CA MET A 1 -1.73 -18.47 5.48
C MET A 1 -2.93 -17.62 5.11
N ASN A 2 -3.18 -16.57 5.86
CA ASN A 2 -4.29 -15.68 5.59
C ASN A 2 -3.82 -14.52 4.72
N CYS A 3 -4.52 -14.32 3.62
CA CYS A 3 -4.22 -13.22 2.71
C CYS A 3 -5.54 -12.59 2.29
N PHE A 4 -5.68 -11.30 2.55
CA PHE A 4 -6.89 -10.56 2.18
C PHE A 4 -6.52 -9.53 1.13
N ARG A 5 -7.27 -9.54 0.03
CA ARG A 5 -7.14 -8.50 -1.01
C ARG A 5 -8.20 -7.45 -0.74
N VAL A 6 -7.79 -6.21 -0.67
CA VAL A 6 -8.67 -5.08 -0.36
C VAL A 6 -8.34 -3.92 -1.29
N ASN A 7 -9.24 -2.96 -1.37
CA ASN A 7 -8.96 -1.69 -2.01
C ASN A 7 -8.76 -0.66 -0.91
N LEU A 8 -7.68 0.11 -1.03
CA LEU A 8 -7.35 1.17 -0.11
C LEU A 8 -7.49 2.50 -0.80
N LYS A 9 -8.07 3.47 -0.11
CA LYS A 9 -8.16 4.84 -0.57
C LYS A 9 -7.15 5.68 0.19
N CYS A 10 -6.35 6.43 -0.55
CA CYS A 10 -5.41 7.35 0.07
C CYS A 10 -6.18 8.54 0.64
N ILE A 11 -6.08 8.74 1.94
CA ILE A 11 -6.76 9.85 2.62
C ILE A 11 -5.83 11.03 2.87
N LYS A 12 -4.54 10.83 2.68
CA LYS A 12 -3.53 11.87 2.89
C LYS A 12 -2.36 11.60 1.95
N THR A 13 -2.05 12.54 1.09
CA THR A 13 -0.97 12.40 0.10
C THR A 13 0.33 11.97 0.76
N VAL A 14 0.96 10.95 0.20
CA VAL A 14 2.18 10.37 0.78
C VAL A 14 3.04 9.75 -0.31
N LEU A 15 4.36 9.79 -0.12
CA LEU A 15 5.33 9.17 -1.00
C LEU A 15 5.86 7.90 -0.34
N PHE A 16 5.69 6.77 -1.03
CA PHE A 16 6.20 5.48 -0.56
C PHE A 16 7.34 4.98 -1.41
N LYS A 17 8.33 4.40 -0.75
CA LYS A 17 9.41 3.68 -1.41
C LYS A 17 8.89 2.28 -1.75
N LEU A 18 9.02 1.88 -3.02
CA LEU A 18 8.44 0.63 -3.51
C LEU A 18 9.38 -0.57 -3.41
N ASP A 19 10.68 -0.34 -3.45
CA ASP A 19 11.67 -1.43 -3.44
C ASP A 19 13.03 -0.93 -2.95
N ILE A 20 13.98 -1.87 -2.87
CA ILE A 20 15.33 -1.58 -2.41
C ILE A 20 16.15 -0.76 -3.41
N TYR A 21 15.66 -0.62 -4.64
CA TYR A 21 16.36 0.12 -5.71
C TYR A 21 16.01 1.60 -5.71
N GLY A 22 15.18 2.02 -4.77
CA GLY A 22 14.83 3.43 -4.62
C GLY A 22 13.68 3.91 -5.47
N ARG A 23 12.93 3.00 -6.11
CA ARG A 23 11.72 3.42 -6.82
C ARG A 23 10.69 3.89 -5.81
N GLU A 24 9.98 4.95 -6.17
CA GLU A 24 9.02 5.59 -5.28
C GLU A 24 7.70 5.79 -6.02
N HIS A 25 6.62 5.87 -5.26
CA HIS A 25 5.30 6.14 -5.80
C HIS A 25 4.60 7.18 -4.94
N LEU A 26 4.07 8.21 -5.59
CA LEU A 26 3.30 9.25 -4.93
C LEU A 26 1.82 8.86 -4.97
N PHE A 27 1.25 8.61 -3.78
CA PHE A 27 -0.19 8.43 -3.63
C PHE A 27 -0.79 9.78 -3.30
N LYS A 28 -1.71 10.24 -4.14
CA LYS A 28 -2.42 11.48 -3.90
C LYS A 28 -3.70 11.21 -3.15
N GLU A 29 -4.18 12.18 -2.41
CA GLU A 29 -5.46 12.10 -1.73
C GLU A 29 -6.56 11.65 -2.71
N ASN A 30 -7.36 10.67 -2.29
CA ASN A 30 -8.43 10.03 -3.05
C ASN A 30 -7.99 8.97 -4.07
N ASP A 31 -6.69 8.73 -4.25
CA ASP A 31 -6.23 7.62 -5.08
C ASP A 31 -6.67 6.30 -4.45
N VAL A 32 -7.09 5.36 -5.30
CA VAL A 32 -7.47 4.02 -4.87
C VAL A 32 -6.42 3.04 -5.39
N VAL A 33 -5.98 2.14 -4.54
CA VAL A 33 -4.97 1.14 -4.88
C VAL A 33 -5.39 -0.21 -4.32
N GLU A 34 -5.16 -1.27 -5.11
CA GLU A 34 -5.39 -2.62 -4.62
C GLU A 34 -4.23 -3.01 -3.71
N ALA A 35 -4.56 -3.66 -2.61
CA ALA A 35 -3.57 -4.07 -1.62
C ALA A 35 -3.83 -5.48 -1.14
N LYS A 36 -2.81 -6.08 -0.57
CA LYS A 36 -2.87 -7.41 0.01
C LYS A 36 -2.40 -7.31 1.45
N ILE A 37 -3.23 -7.80 2.37
CA ILE A 37 -2.91 -7.81 3.80
C ILE A 37 -2.59 -9.25 4.19
N THR A 38 -1.42 -9.45 4.75
CA THR A 38 -0.96 -10.76 5.22
C THR A 38 -0.40 -10.61 6.63
N ASP A 39 0.03 -11.73 7.21
CA ASP A 39 0.71 -11.70 8.52
C ASP A 39 2.00 -10.89 8.47
N GLY A 40 2.60 -10.75 7.29
CA GLY A 40 3.83 -9.98 7.11
C GLY A 40 3.61 -8.49 6.88
N GLY A 41 2.35 -8.05 6.77
CA GLY A 41 2.03 -6.64 6.57
C GLY A 41 1.18 -6.39 5.34
N VAL A 42 1.34 -5.20 4.76
CA VAL A 42 0.53 -4.73 3.64
C VAL A 42 1.43 -4.50 2.43
N SER A 43 1.05 -5.05 1.27
CA SER A 43 1.70 -4.74 -0.01
C SER A 43 0.69 -4.10 -0.94
N PHE A 44 1.18 -3.22 -1.80
CA PHE A 44 0.35 -2.59 -2.83
C PHE A 44 0.61 -3.22 -4.19
N LEU A 45 -0.41 -3.28 -5.02
CA LEU A 45 -0.27 -3.67 -6.42
C LEU A 45 -0.08 -2.40 -7.24
N ILE A 46 1.14 -2.16 -7.71
CA ILE A 46 1.49 -1.00 -8.52
C ILE A 46 1.88 -1.49 -9.91
N GLY A 47 1.08 -1.14 -10.92
CA GLY A 47 1.21 -1.73 -12.23
C GLY A 47 0.91 -3.22 -12.12
N ASN A 48 1.84 -4.07 -12.52
CA ASN A 48 1.68 -5.51 -12.44
C ASN A 48 2.55 -6.14 -11.36
N CYS A 49 3.10 -5.33 -10.44
CA CYS A 49 4.03 -5.81 -9.43
C CYS A 49 3.55 -5.46 -8.03
N TRP A 50 3.75 -6.40 -7.11
CA TRP A 50 3.51 -6.16 -5.69
C TRP A 50 4.74 -5.50 -5.08
N THR A 51 4.50 -4.54 -4.18
CA THR A 51 5.58 -3.91 -3.42
C THR A 51 6.03 -4.85 -2.31
N PHE A 52 7.13 -4.50 -1.62
CA PHE A 52 7.47 -5.19 -0.38
C PHE A 52 6.42 -4.84 0.69
N ASN A 53 6.43 -5.60 1.79
CA ASN A 53 5.43 -5.42 2.84
C ASN A 53 5.75 -4.22 3.70
N TYR A 54 4.74 -3.38 3.92
CA TYR A 54 4.80 -2.27 4.87
C TYR A 54 4.10 -2.69 6.16
N ARG A 55 4.49 -2.10 7.27
CA ARG A 55 3.78 -2.35 8.52
C ARG A 55 2.41 -1.70 8.46
N ILE A 56 1.43 -2.37 9.07
CA ILE A 56 0.05 -1.83 9.10
C ILE A 56 0.02 -0.44 9.70
N LEU A 57 0.81 -0.18 10.74
CA LEU A 57 0.84 1.13 11.39
C LEU A 57 1.34 2.23 10.46
N ASP A 58 2.20 1.88 9.48
CA ASP A 58 2.70 2.87 8.52
C ASP A 58 1.67 3.19 7.44
N ILE A 59 0.65 2.35 7.30
CA ILE A 59 -0.39 2.49 6.28
C ILE A 59 -1.62 3.20 6.83
N CYS A 60 -2.02 2.91 8.07
CA CYS A 60 -3.28 3.39 8.65
C CYS A 60 -3.42 4.91 8.68
N GLU A 61 -2.30 5.63 8.76
CA GLU A 61 -2.34 7.10 8.82
C GLU A 61 -2.73 7.74 7.50
N ASN A 62 -2.49 7.04 6.39
CA ASN A 62 -2.62 7.61 5.06
C ASN A 62 -3.66 6.92 4.20
N PHE A 63 -4.18 5.79 4.64
CA PHE A 63 -5.11 4.99 3.85
C PHE A 63 -6.26 4.47 4.69
N GLU A 64 -7.39 4.25 4.02
CA GLU A 64 -8.53 3.57 4.63
C GLU A 64 -9.03 2.48 3.69
N ILE A 65 -9.61 1.42 4.23
CA ILE A 65 -10.23 0.35 3.45
C ILE A 65 -11.59 0.85 2.95
N ILE A 66 -11.85 0.66 1.68
CA ILE A 66 -13.11 1.04 1.09
C ILE A 66 -13.89 -0.17 0.59
#